data_0b575b2ae72b90821c968c9bc3a704f6
#
_entry.id   0b575b2ae72b90821c968c9bc3a704f6
#
_cell.length_a   1.000
_cell.length_b   1.000
_cell.length_c   1.000
_cell.angle_alpha   90.00
_cell.angle_beta   90.00
_cell.angle_gamma   90.00
#
_symmetry.space_group_name_H-M   'P 1'
#
loop_
_entity.id
_entity.type
_entity.pdbx_description
1 polymer ?
#
loop_
_entity_poly.entity_id
_entity_poly.type
_entity_poly.pdbx_seq_one_letter_code
_entity_poly.pdbx_strand_id
1 'polypeptide(L)'
;MTLYSSRDEISEQYRWDLTSIFETDEAFLAALEKAKKYPEKYLAFKGRISQAPETLLEYLQFDDEVSIELSKLINYANRKADEDTRASLYQDYSSQVMSLYVSISSACSWFASELLSLSETRMDDFYQQCPDLELYRRALDVIFRRRAHVLSPAEEQLLASAGDMASQPEKVFSLLNDADLTFEDALDSKGDAHQVTHGSYVPLMMSTDKTLRENAYHSLYATYKQFRNTFAATLGAQNKQLKFYSDARKYPSMLASALDGNEVPTEVYTNLIEAVHENFAVLHKYVALRKELLEVEELHFSDLYVPIVDDIDLTFTYEEACEIILEALKPLGEDYLSLVRKGLSERWVDVYETPGKRSGAYSAGGFGMHPVILMNFQGKLDDIFTLIHEMGHSIHTYLSCENQPSCYSDYVIFVAEVASTCNEALLTHYFLEHAKNERERAYFLNHFLEQFRATLYRQTMFAEFELKVSELTAQGAGITADALCEIYRKLNEDYFGSSIVIDDEIALEWARIPHFYYCFYVYQYATGFAAAIALSQRILEGGTQERDDYLNFLKGGSSKPPIELLRGAGVDMMSTLPITKALAQFDEMIDEMADVCHALKQEKGAVSSDAGSQPA
;
A
#
# COMPACT_ATOMS: atom_id res chain seq x y z
N MET A 1 -10.47 -21.10 -18.28
CA MET A 1 -11.01 -19.92 -17.58
C MET A 1 -12.49 -19.79 -17.91
N THR A 2 -13.39 -19.75 -16.92
CA THR A 2 -14.82 -19.54 -17.15
C THR A 2 -15.06 -18.04 -17.18
N LEU A 3 -15.40 -17.49 -18.35
CA LEU A 3 -15.83 -16.11 -18.49
C LEU A 3 -17.32 -16.05 -18.20
N TYR A 4 -17.70 -15.36 -17.13
CA TYR A 4 -19.10 -15.10 -16.80
C TYR A 4 -19.60 -13.86 -17.55
N SER A 5 -20.79 -13.96 -18.16
CA SER A 5 -21.38 -12.83 -18.87
C SER A 5 -22.21 -11.92 -17.94
N SER A 6 -22.58 -12.42 -16.77
CA SER A 6 -23.27 -11.65 -15.74
C SER A 6 -22.99 -12.22 -14.34
N ARG A 7 -23.18 -11.39 -13.30
CA ARG A 7 -23.04 -11.80 -11.90
C ARG A 7 -24.00 -12.94 -11.51
N ASP A 8 -25.16 -13.03 -12.14
CA ASP A 8 -26.16 -14.05 -11.83
C ASP A 8 -25.74 -15.46 -12.24
N GLU A 9 -24.77 -15.59 -13.15
CA GLU A 9 -24.19 -16.87 -13.55
C GLU A 9 -23.21 -17.43 -12.51
N ILE A 10 -22.69 -16.56 -11.61
CA ILE A 10 -21.78 -16.97 -10.55
C ILE A 10 -22.58 -17.59 -9.41
N SER A 11 -22.18 -18.79 -8.98
CA SER A 11 -22.78 -19.43 -7.81
C SER A 11 -22.67 -18.54 -6.57
N GLU A 12 -23.70 -18.55 -5.73
CA GLU A 12 -23.80 -17.70 -4.55
C GLU A 12 -22.60 -17.84 -3.60
N GLN A 13 -22.02 -19.02 -3.49
CA GLN A 13 -20.84 -19.28 -2.65
C GLN A 13 -19.58 -18.48 -3.05
N TYR A 14 -19.53 -17.98 -4.29
CA TYR A 14 -18.41 -17.16 -4.80
C TYR A 14 -18.75 -15.67 -4.87
N ARG A 15 -19.86 -15.28 -4.27
CA ARG A 15 -20.26 -13.88 -4.14
C ARG A 15 -20.29 -13.48 -2.68
N TRP A 16 -19.73 -12.33 -2.35
CA TRP A 16 -19.78 -11.82 -0.99
C TRP A 16 -21.20 -11.63 -0.45
N ASP A 17 -21.33 -11.66 0.88
CA ASP A 17 -22.62 -11.42 1.55
C ASP A 17 -22.62 -10.07 2.25
N LEU A 18 -23.34 -9.10 1.70
CA LEU A 18 -23.49 -7.77 2.27
C LEU A 18 -24.71 -7.63 3.19
N THR A 19 -25.52 -8.69 3.34
CA THR A 19 -26.71 -8.66 4.20
C THR A 19 -26.37 -8.49 5.68
N SER A 20 -25.14 -8.84 6.07
CA SER A 20 -24.61 -8.58 7.42
C SER A 20 -24.40 -7.09 7.71
N ILE A 21 -24.27 -6.24 6.69
CA ILE A 21 -24.14 -4.78 6.83
C ILE A 21 -25.55 -4.16 6.85
N PHE A 22 -26.33 -4.39 5.80
CA PHE A 22 -27.75 -4.08 5.72
C PHE A 22 -28.50 -5.22 5.02
N GLU A 23 -29.56 -5.68 5.65
CA GLU A 23 -30.35 -6.82 5.16
C GLU A 23 -30.99 -6.53 3.82
N THR A 24 -31.41 -5.28 3.59
CA THR A 24 -32.04 -4.82 2.32
C THR A 24 -31.64 -3.37 2.01
N ASP A 25 -31.88 -2.94 0.75
CA ASP A 25 -31.74 -1.54 0.33
C ASP A 25 -32.66 -0.60 1.12
N GLU A 26 -33.87 -1.06 1.52
CA GLU A 26 -34.80 -0.27 2.33
C GLU A 26 -34.21 -0.01 3.74
N ALA A 27 -33.56 -1.00 4.33
CA ALA A 27 -32.89 -0.85 5.64
C ALA A 27 -31.74 0.16 5.53
N PHE A 28 -30.94 0.09 4.46
CA PHE A 28 -29.89 1.06 4.16
C PHE A 28 -30.45 2.48 4.00
N LEU A 29 -31.50 2.66 3.20
CA LEU A 29 -32.13 3.97 2.99
C LEU A 29 -32.72 4.55 4.28
N ALA A 30 -33.31 3.72 5.13
CA ALA A 30 -33.84 4.16 6.42
C ALA A 30 -32.70 4.64 7.36
N ALA A 31 -31.56 3.94 7.37
CA ALA A 31 -30.37 4.35 8.12
C ALA A 31 -29.78 5.66 7.57
N LEU A 32 -29.68 5.79 6.24
CA LEU A 32 -29.21 7.01 5.58
C LEU A 32 -30.08 8.23 5.93
N GLU A 33 -31.43 8.07 5.89
CA GLU A 33 -32.35 9.16 6.28
C GLU A 33 -32.22 9.56 7.75
N LYS A 34 -31.97 8.60 8.66
CA LYS A 34 -31.68 8.88 10.07
C LYS A 34 -30.38 9.67 10.21
N ALA A 35 -29.32 9.27 9.49
CA ALA A 35 -27.99 9.85 9.57
C ALA A 35 -27.94 11.31 9.05
N LYS A 36 -28.84 11.72 8.17
CA LYS A 36 -28.96 13.12 7.70
C LYS A 36 -29.20 14.12 8.82
N LYS A 37 -29.59 13.68 10.03
CA LYS A 37 -29.80 14.53 11.21
C LYS A 37 -28.53 14.70 12.06
N TYR A 38 -27.46 13.96 11.80
CA TYR A 38 -26.23 14.02 12.61
C TYR A 38 -25.51 15.35 12.55
N PRO A 39 -25.41 16.06 11.41
CA PRO A 39 -24.79 17.38 11.38
C PRO A 39 -25.39 18.39 12.38
N GLU A 40 -26.72 18.42 12.51
CA GLU A 40 -27.40 19.30 13.48
C GLU A 40 -27.07 18.92 14.93
N LYS A 41 -26.96 17.61 15.22
CA LYS A 41 -26.58 17.12 16.55
C LYS A 41 -25.14 17.50 16.91
N TYR A 42 -24.18 17.37 15.97
CA TYR A 42 -22.81 17.83 16.18
C TYR A 42 -22.75 19.31 16.51
N LEU A 43 -23.47 20.14 15.77
CA LEU A 43 -23.53 21.58 16.02
C LEU A 43 -24.14 21.94 17.38
N ALA A 44 -25.01 21.10 17.94
CA ALA A 44 -25.58 21.32 19.27
C ALA A 44 -24.57 21.16 20.41
N PHE A 45 -23.45 20.47 20.20
CA PHE A 45 -22.36 20.34 21.17
C PHE A 45 -21.39 21.54 21.16
N LYS A 46 -21.33 22.29 20.05
CA LYS A 46 -20.38 23.38 19.85
C LYS A 46 -20.44 24.42 20.96
N GLY A 47 -19.29 24.73 21.53
CA GLY A 47 -19.14 25.70 22.63
C GLY A 47 -19.52 25.13 24.01
N ARG A 48 -19.75 23.81 24.13
CA ARG A 48 -20.22 23.19 25.36
C ARG A 48 -19.28 22.08 25.88
N ILE A 49 -18.49 21.46 25.03
CA ILE A 49 -17.59 20.34 25.43
C ILE A 49 -16.50 20.80 26.39
N SER A 50 -16.10 22.07 26.31
CA SER A 50 -15.11 22.68 27.19
C SER A 50 -15.69 23.09 28.56
N GLN A 51 -17.01 23.05 28.74
CA GLN A 51 -17.69 23.53 29.94
C GLN A 51 -17.82 22.44 31.01
N ALA A 52 -18.13 21.19 30.60
CA ALA A 52 -18.39 20.07 31.50
C ALA A 52 -17.86 18.75 30.92
N PRO A 53 -17.23 17.89 31.76
CA PRO A 53 -16.68 16.62 31.31
C PRO A 53 -17.76 15.63 30.81
N GLU A 54 -18.97 15.67 31.38
CA GLU A 54 -20.09 14.85 30.93
C GLU A 54 -20.49 15.21 29.49
N THR A 55 -20.45 16.49 29.14
CA THR A 55 -20.78 16.93 27.76
C THR A 55 -19.69 16.50 26.76
N LEU A 56 -18.44 16.51 27.17
CA LEU A 56 -17.35 15.94 26.34
C LEU A 56 -17.54 14.44 26.15
N LEU A 57 -17.87 13.70 27.20
CA LEU A 57 -18.15 12.26 27.12
C LEU A 57 -19.35 11.97 26.20
N GLU A 58 -20.45 12.70 26.36
CA GLU A 58 -21.64 12.59 25.50
C GLU A 58 -21.29 12.81 24.00
N TYR A 59 -20.43 13.80 23.74
CA TYR A 59 -19.96 14.06 22.37
C TYR A 59 -19.14 12.88 21.82
N LEU A 60 -18.17 12.36 22.58
CA LEU A 60 -17.31 11.26 22.15
C LEU A 60 -18.08 9.95 21.91
N GLN A 61 -19.03 9.64 22.79
CA GLN A 61 -19.93 8.50 22.63
C GLN A 61 -20.83 8.65 21.39
N PHE A 62 -21.34 9.86 21.14
CA PHE A 62 -22.12 10.15 19.97
C PHE A 62 -21.27 10.05 18.67
N ASP A 63 -20.01 10.50 18.73
CA ASP A 63 -19.06 10.39 17.62
C ASP A 63 -18.75 8.93 17.27
N ASP A 64 -18.59 8.06 18.26
CA ASP A 64 -18.46 6.62 18.09
C ASP A 64 -19.69 6.01 17.38
N GLU A 65 -20.90 6.34 17.85
CA GLU A 65 -22.15 5.86 17.23
C GLU A 65 -22.25 6.29 15.76
N VAL A 66 -21.94 7.55 15.47
CA VAL A 66 -21.97 8.09 14.11
C VAL A 66 -20.91 7.46 13.22
N SER A 67 -19.70 7.28 13.73
CA SER A 67 -18.59 6.66 12.99
C SER A 67 -18.92 5.22 12.58
N ILE A 68 -19.50 4.42 13.49
CA ILE A 68 -19.94 3.05 13.19
C ILE A 68 -21.04 3.04 12.12
N GLU A 69 -22.06 3.88 12.28
CA GLU A 69 -23.20 3.90 11.33
C GLU A 69 -22.78 4.42 9.95
N LEU A 70 -21.92 5.44 9.92
CA LEU A 70 -21.39 6.00 8.68
C LEU A 70 -20.47 5.00 7.95
N SER A 71 -19.63 4.28 8.69
CA SER A 71 -18.78 3.21 8.14
C SER A 71 -19.65 2.12 7.47
N LYS A 72 -20.74 1.71 8.10
CA LYS A 72 -21.70 0.74 7.51
C LYS A 72 -22.34 1.28 6.24
N LEU A 73 -22.79 2.55 6.25
CA LEU A 73 -23.39 3.19 5.08
C LEU A 73 -22.41 3.26 3.91
N ILE A 74 -21.16 3.69 4.17
CA ILE A 74 -20.09 3.78 3.16
C ILE A 74 -19.77 2.40 2.59
N ASN A 75 -19.59 1.40 3.47
CA ASN A 75 -19.24 0.05 3.05
C ASN A 75 -20.35 -0.57 2.18
N TYR A 76 -21.59 -0.48 2.58
CA TYR A 76 -22.71 -1.04 1.80
C TYR A 76 -22.84 -0.38 0.43
N ALA A 77 -22.93 0.96 0.39
CA ALA A 77 -23.12 1.69 -0.86
C ALA A 77 -22.00 1.44 -1.86
N ASN A 78 -20.74 1.51 -1.39
CA ASN A 78 -19.57 1.32 -2.25
C ASN A 78 -19.46 -0.14 -2.73
N ARG A 79 -19.67 -1.13 -1.84
CA ARG A 79 -19.60 -2.55 -2.25
C ARG A 79 -20.69 -2.90 -3.26
N LYS A 80 -21.90 -2.36 -3.09
CA LYS A 80 -22.97 -2.51 -4.08
C LYS A 80 -22.62 -1.86 -5.42
N ALA A 81 -22.01 -0.68 -5.40
CA ALA A 81 -21.55 -0.02 -6.63
C ALA A 81 -20.38 -0.78 -7.30
N ASP A 82 -19.53 -1.44 -6.54
CA ASP A 82 -18.37 -2.20 -7.05
C ASP A 82 -18.79 -3.55 -7.67
N GLU A 83 -19.97 -4.10 -7.32
CA GLU A 83 -20.54 -5.28 -7.98
C GLU A 83 -20.81 -5.06 -9.47
N ASP A 84 -21.27 -3.86 -9.83
CA ASP A 84 -21.45 -3.39 -11.21
C ASP A 84 -21.39 -1.85 -11.25
N THR A 85 -20.26 -1.32 -11.66
CA THR A 85 -20.04 0.14 -11.75
C THR A 85 -20.96 0.86 -12.76
N ARG A 86 -21.74 0.13 -13.55
CA ARG A 86 -22.75 0.67 -14.48
C ARG A 86 -24.12 0.84 -13.81
N ALA A 87 -24.31 0.28 -12.60
CA ALA A 87 -25.57 0.33 -11.88
C ALA A 87 -25.80 1.73 -11.28
N SER A 88 -26.55 2.58 -11.98
CA SER A 88 -26.77 3.98 -11.59
C SER A 88 -27.41 4.14 -10.20
N LEU A 89 -28.22 3.19 -9.75
CA LEU A 89 -28.82 3.18 -8.42
C LEU A 89 -27.75 3.19 -7.31
N TYR A 90 -26.77 2.30 -7.39
CA TYR A 90 -25.74 2.17 -6.36
C TYR A 90 -24.66 3.26 -6.46
N GLN A 91 -24.44 3.81 -7.65
CA GLN A 91 -23.66 5.04 -7.82
C GLN A 91 -24.31 6.24 -7.13
N ASP A 92 -25.64 6.35 -7.21
CA ASP A 92 -26.39 7.38 -6.49
C ASP A 92 -26.30 7.19 -4.97
N TYR A 93 -26.42 5.95 -4.47
CA TYR A 93 -26.25 5.65 -3.04
C TYR A 93 -24.86 6.07 -2.53
N SER A 94 -23.78 5.71 -3.24
CA SER A 94 -22.41 6.14 -2.90
C SER A 94 -22.27 7.66 -2.88
N SER A 95 -22.86 8.34 -3.86
CA SER A 95 -22.84 9.80 -3.94
C SER A 95 -23.57 10.46 -2.76
N GLN A 96 -24.74 9.93 -2.38
CA GLN A 96 -25.51 10.44 -1.23
C GLN A 96 -24.75 10.24 0.09
N VAL A 97 -24.16 9.06 0.29
CA VAL A 97 -23.36 8.77 1.50
C VAL A 97 -22.13 9.67 1.57
N MET A 98 -21.43 9.89 0.44
CA MET A 98 -20.28 10.78 0.40
C MET A 98 -20.67 12.23 0.71
N SER A 99 -21.82 12.71 0.20
CA SER A 99 -22.34 14.04 0.52
C SER A 99 -22.67 14.18 2.01
N LEU A 100 -23.23 13.11 2.62
CA LEU A 100 -23.49 13.06 4.05
C LEU A 100 -22.18 13.09 4.85
N TYR A 101 -21.16 12.30 4.46
CA TYR A 101 -19.83 12.32 5.08
C TYR A 101 -19.23 13.71 5.11
N VAL A 102 -19.26 14.42 3.98
CA VAL A 102 -18.76 15.81 3.89
C VAL A 102 -19.54 16.74 4.82
N SER A 103 -20.86 16.59 4.88
CA SER A 103 -21.71 17.38 5.77
C SER A 103 -21.42 17.15 7.25
N ILE A 104 -21.22 15.89 7.66
CA ILE A 104 -20.83 15.53 9.04
C ILE A 104 -19.45 16.08 9.36
N SER A 105 -18.43 15.84 8.51
CA SER A 105 -17.07 16.34 8.69
C SER A 105 -17.03 17.86 8.86
N SER A 106 -17.83 18.58 8.08
CA SER A 106 -17.96 20.03 8.22
C SER A 106 -18.59 20.43 9.56
N ALA A 107 -19.62 19.70 10.00
CA ALA A 107 -20.34 20.02 11.24
C ALA A 107 -19.52 19.73 12.51
N CYS A 108 -18.58 18.77 12.48
CA CYS A 108 -17.70 18.46 13.62
C CYS A 108 -16.33 19.15 13.58
N SER A 109 -15.98 19.89 12.51
CA SER A 109 -14.67 20.54 12.31
C SER A 109 -14.19 21.46 13.44
N TRP A 110 -15.11 21.98 14.25
CA TRP A 110 -14.83 22.85 15.41
C TRP A 110 -14.24 22.09 16.61
N PHE A 111 -14.42 20.77 16.69
CA PHE A 111 -14.12 19.95 17.88
C PHE A 111 -12.67 20.07 18.34
N ALA A 112 -11.70 19.84 17.46
CA ALA A 112 -10.28 19.92 17.82
C ALA A 112 -9.89 21.31 18.35
N SER A 113 -10.40 22.37 17.73
CA SER A 113 -10.12 23.75 18.17
C SER A 113 -10.70 24.06 19.55
N GLU A 114 -11.92 23.59 19.84
CA GLU A 114 -12.53 23.78 21.16
C GLU A 114 -11.83 22.92 22.22
N LEU A 115 -11.51 21.67 21.92
CA LEU A 115 -10.77 20.76 22.81
C LEU A 115 -9.40 21.38 23.17
N LEU A 116 -8.66 21.88 22.19
CA LEU A 116 -7.33 22.48 22.39
C LEU A 116 -7.38 23.81 23.18
N SER A 117 -8.56 24.42 23.38
CA SER A 117 -8.73 25.58 24.28
C SER A 117 -8.62 25.17 25.76
N LEU A 118 -8.82 23.89 26.08
CA LEU A 118 -8.67 23.39 27.44
C LEU A 118 -7.19 23.26 27.81
N SER A 119 -6.83 23.69 29.04
CA SER A 119 -5.48 23.43 29.57
C SER A 119 -5.32 21.97 29.99
N GLU A 120 -4.09 21.49 30.10
CA GLU A 120 -3.78 20.15 30.62
C GLU A 120 -4.39 19.93 32.00
N THR A 121 -4.22 20.90 32.92
CA THR A 121 -4.82 20.85 34.27
C THR A 121 -6.35 20.72 34.22
N ARG A 122 -7.01 21.39 33.27
CA ARG A 122 -8.47 21.31 33.12
C ARG A 122 -8.89 19.93 32.61
N MET A 123 -8.09 19.33 31.73
CA MET A 123 -8.34 17.96 31.26
C MET A 123 -8.11 16.93 32.36
N ASP A 124 -7.08 17.11 33.20
CA ASP A 124 -6.88 16.26 34.38
C ASP A 124 -8.06 16.33 35.34
N ASP A 125 -8.61 17.54 35.58
CA ASP A 125 -9.84 17.71 36.33
C ASP A 125 -11.03 16.97 35.70
N PHE A 126 -11.14 16.98 34.36
CA PHE A 126 -12.20 16.29 33.63
C PHE A 126 -12.11 14.78 33.82
N TYR A 127 -10.92 14.18 33.68
CA TYR A 127 -10.71 12.76 33.92
C TYR A 127 -11.03 12.37 35.37
N GLN A 128 -10.71 13.22 36.35
CA GLN A 128 -11.05 12.96 37.75
C GLN A 128 -12.57 13.03 38.03
N GLN A 129 -13.27 13.98 37.38
CA GLN A 129 -14.72 14.18 37.59
C GLN A 129 -15.56 13.16 36.80
N CYS A 130 -15.07 12.71 35.63
CA CYS A 130 -15.74 11.77 34.73
C CYS A 130 -14.76 10.66 34.32
N PRO A 131 -14.59 9.59 35.13
CA PRO A 131 -13.63 8.52 34.86
C PRO A 131 -13.85 7.79 33.54
N ASP A 132 -15.07 7.78 32.99
CA ASP A 132 -15.37 7.14 31.70
C ASP A 132 -14.66 7.83 30.52
N LEU A 133 -14.20 9.07 30.69
CA LEU A 133 -13.34 9.76 29.73
C LEU A 133 -11.96 9.09 29.56
N GLU A 134 -11.51 8.27 30.53
CA GLU A 134 -10.24 7.55 30.40
C GLU A 134 -10.21 6.63 29.19
N LEU A 135 -11.36 6.10 28.77
CA LEU A 135 -11.47 5.32 27.54
C LEU A 135 -10.94 6.09 26.33
N TYR A 136 -11.14 7.40 26.29
CA TYR A 136 -10.80 8.27 25.16
C TYR A 136 -9.46 9.00 25.35
N ARG A 137 -8.74 8.79 26.46
CA ARG A 137 -7.51 9.53 26.79
C ARG A 137 -6.53 9.49 25.62
N ARG A 138 -6.24 8.31 25.07
CA ARG A 138 -5.30 8.14 23.97
C ARG A 138 -5.73 8.94 22.72
N ALA A 139 -7.01 8.90 22.35
CA ALA A 139 -7.54 9.65 21.20
C ALA A 139 -7.44 11.16 21.41
N LEU A 140 -7.73 11.64 22.63
CA LEU A 140 -7.59 13.05 23.00
C LEU A 140 -6.12 13.49 23.03
N ASP A 141 -5.21 12.66 23.56
CA ASP A 141 -3.77 12.92 23.62
C ASP A 141 -3.17 13.11 22.21
N VAL A 142 -3.63 12.35 21.20
CA VAL A 142 -3.22 12.54 19.79
C VAL A 142 -3.55 13.96 19.31
N ILE A 143 -4.72 14.47 19.67
CA ILE A 143 -5.11 15.84 19.32
C ILE A 143 -4.27 16.86 20.10
N PHE A 144 -4.07 16.65 21.40
CA PHE A 144 -3.27 17.55 22.24
C PHE A 144 -1.80 17.60 21.82
N ARG A 145 -1.21 16.49 21.39
CA ARG A 145 0.16 16.44 20.86
C ARG A 145 0.37 17.46 19.72
N ARG A 146 -0.66 17.66 18.89
CA ARG A 146 -0.59 18.57 17.75
C ARG A 146 -0.85 20.03 18.08
N ARG A 147 -1.06 20.40 19.37
CA ARG A 147 -1.38 21.77 19.82
C ARG A 147 -0.40 22.82 19.30
N ALA A 148 0.91 22.51 19.24
CA ALA A 148 1.94 23.43 18.76
C ALA A 148 1.81 23.76 17.25
N HIS A 149 1.11 22.92 16.50
CA HIS A 149 0.93 22.97 15.06
C HIS A 149 -0.49 23.42 14.63
N VAL A 150 -1.37 23.67 15.60
CA VAL A 150 -2.70 24.22 15.35
C VAL A 150 -2.65 25.73 15.45
N LEU A 151 -3.21 26.40 14.46
CA LEU A 151 -3.22 27.85 14.34
C LEU A 151 -4.49 28.45 14.95
N SER A 152 -4.58 29.78 14.93
CA SER A 152 -5.83 30.47 15.32
C SER A 152 -6.98 30.07 14.36
N PRO A 153 -8.25 30.13 14.80
CA PRO A 153 -9.38 29.80 13.94
C PRO A 153 -9.42 30.58 12.62
N ALA A 154 -9.00 31.85 12.62
CA ALA A 154 -8.94 32.68 11.41
C ALA A 154 -7.84 32.19 10.43
N GLU A 155 -6.68 31.82 10.94
CA GLU A 155 -5.59 31.27 10.14
C GLU A 155 -5.94 29.88 9.60
N GLU A 156 -6.56 29.00 10.42
CA GLU A 156 -7.03 27.69 9.96
C GLU A 156 -8.08 27.82 8.85
N GLN A 157 -9.01 28.76 8.97
CA GLN A 157 -9.98 29.06 7.93
C GLN A 157 -9.32 29.56 6.64
N LEU A 158 -8.28 30.38 6.75
CA LEU A 158 -7.52 30.90 5.61
C LEU A 158 -6.78 29.74 4.90
N LEU A 159 -6.10 28.86 5.67
CA LEU A 159 -5.42 27.69 5.11
C LEU A 159 -6.41 26.71 4.44
N ALA A 160 -7.55 26.47 5.06
CA ALA A 160 -8.60 25.63 4.48
C ALA A 160 -9.13 26.23 3.16
N SER A 161 -9.31 27.55 3.10
CA SER A 161 -9.74 28.25 1.87
C SER A 161 -8.70 28.17 0.73
N ALA A 162 -7.42 27.98 1.05
CA ALA A 162 -6.35 27.80 0.08
C ALA A 162 -6.26 26.35 -0.46
N GLY A 163 -7.01 25.40 0.11
CA GLY A 163 -6.91 23.98 -0.19
C GLY A 163 -7.16 23.63 -1.67
N ASP A 164 -8.17 24.25 -2.30
CA ASP A 164 -8.44 24.01 -3.73
C ASP A 164 -7.27 24.48 -4.62
N MET A 165 -6.68 25.64 -4.30
CA MET A 165 -5.47 26.11 -5.00
C MET A 165 -4.27 25.20 -4.73
N ALA A 166 -4.14 24.68 -3.52
CA ALA A 166 -3.04 23.81 -3.11
C ALA A 166 -3.09 22.44 -3.80
N SER A 167 -4.27 21.93 -4.16
CA SER A 167 -4.43 20.65 -4.89
C SER A 167 -4.13 20.73 -6.38
N GLN A 168 -3.96 21.95 -6.96
CA GLN A 168 -3.79 22.10 -8.40
C GLN A 168 -2.50 21.44 -8.97
N PRO A 169 -1.34 21.40 -8.28
CA PRO A 169 -0.15 20.73 -8.82
C PRO A 169 -0.38 19.26 -9.13
N GLU A 170 -1.00 18.51 -8.22
CA GLU A 170 -1.36 17.09 -8.43
C GLU A 170 -2.40 16.96 -9.55
N LYS A 171 -3.44 17.79 -9.53
CA LYS A 171 -4.49 17.76 -10.56
C LYS A 171 -3.95 18.03 -11.97
N VAL A 172 -3.04 19.00 -12.11
CA VAL A 172 -2.40 19.29 -13.40
C VAL A 172 -1.51 18.12 -13.83
N PHE A 173 -0.77 17.52 -12.88
CA PHE A 173 -0.01 16.30 -13.15
C PHE A 173 -0.92 15.19 -13.67
N SER A 174 -2.00 14.85 -12.95
CA SER A 174 -2.90 13.75 -13.31
C SER A 174 -3.56 13.97 -14.66
N LEU A 175 -4.04 15.19 -14.96
CA LEU A 175 -4.64 15.49 -16.26
C LEU A 175 -3.64 15.36 -17.40
N LEU A 176 -2.41 15.90 -17.23
CA LEU A 176 -1.37 15.75 -18.23
C LEU A 176 -0.98 14.28 -18.42
N ASN A 177 -0.70 13.57 -17.30
CA ASN A 177 -0.21 12.19 -17.31
C ASN A 177 -1.24 11.21 -17.85
N ASP A 178 -2.48 11.29 -17.37
CA ASP A 178 -3.49 10.24 -17.59
C ASP A 178 -4.40 10.53 -18.78
N ALA A 179 -4.55 11.81 -19.18
CA ALA A 179 -5.49 12.21 -20.22
C ALA A 179 -4.81 12.77 -21.50
N ASP A 180 -3.75 13.57 -21.36
CA ASP A 180 -3.19 14.32 -22.48
C ASP A 180 -1.99 13.62 -23.13
N LEU A 181 -1.21 12.82 -22.37
CA LEU A 181 -0.07 12.11 -22.94
C LEU A 181 -0.53 10.99 -23.88
N THR A 182 0.14 10.93 -25.02
CA THR A 182 0.04 9.83 -25.97
C THR A 182 1.44 9.34 -26.31
N PHE A 183 1.58 8.04 -26.51
CA PHE A 183 2.85 7.39 -26.80
C PHE A 183 2.81 6.82 -28.22
N GLU A 184 3.93 6.82 -28.92
CA GLU A 184 4.04 6.12 -30.19
C GLU A 184 4.01 4.61 -29.98
N ASP A 185 3.43 3.86 -30.92
CA ASP A 185 3.41 2.40 -30.87
C ASP A 185 4.84 1.84 -30.92
N ALA A 186 5.09 0.78 -30.15
CA ALA A 186 6.36 0.07 -30.17
C ALA A 186 6.32 -1.05 -31.23
N LEU A 187 7.34 -1.11 -32.09
CA LEU A 187 7.47 -2.20 -33.04
C LEU A 187 8.24 -3.38 -32.42
N ASP A 188 7.75 -4.59 -32.65
CA ASP A 188 8.49 -5.80 -32.30
C ASP A 188 9.55 -6.18 -33.37
N SER A 189 10.30 -7.26 -33.15
CA SER A 189 11.33 -7.76 -34.07
C SER A 189 10.80 -8.20 -35.44
N LYS A 190 9.47 -8.40 -35.57
CA LYS A 190 8.81 -8.76 -36.84
C LYS A 190 8.25 -7.54 -37.58
N GLY A 191 8.22 -6.38 -36.90
CA GLY A 191 7.66 -5.13 -37.43
C GLY A 191 6.18 -4.94 -37.10
N ASP A 192 5.60 -5.79 -36.23
CA ASP A 192 4.23 -5.62 -35.74
C ASP A 192 4.18 -4.51 -34.69
N ALA A 193 3.14 -3.67 -34.76
CA ALA A 193 2.97 -2.53 -33.87
C ALA A 193 2.18 -2.91 -32.61
N HIS A 194 2.68 -2.49 -31.46
CA HIS A 194 2.06 -2.68 -30.15
C HIS A 194 1.80 -1.33 -29.50
N GLN A 195 0.57 -1.08 -29.09
CA GLN A 195 0.20 0.17 -28.46
C GLN A 195 0.88 0.33 -27.10
N VAL A 196 1.57 1.46 -26.90
CA VAL A 196 2.16 1.85 -25.62
C VAL A 196 1.18 2.73 -24.86
N THR A 197 0.83 2.31 -23.64
CA THR A 197 0.00 3.04 -22.68
C THR A 197 0.58 2.84 -21.28
N HIS A 198 0.10 3.57 -20.29
CA HIS A 198 0.49 3.30 -18.89
C HIS A 198 0.20 1.86 -18.46
N GLY A 199 -0.92 1.28 -18.90
CA GLY A 199 -1.31 -0.09 -18.56
C GLY A 199 -0.55 -1.15 -19.36
N SER A 200 -0.20 -0.92 -20.62
CA SER A 200 0.53 -1.89 -21.44
C SER A 200 2.05 -1.83 -21.26
N TYR A 201 2.59 -0.75 -20.69
CA TYR A 201 4.04 -0.54 -20.59
C TYR A 201 4.76 -1.66 -19.86
N VAL A 202 4.34 -2.02 -18.64
CA VAL A 202 4.99 -3.11 -17.89
C VAL A 202 4.86 -4.47 -18.59
N PRO A 203 3.69 -4.89 -19.08
CA PRO A 203 3.57 -6.08 -19.95
C PRO A 203 4.52 -6.08 -21.16
N LEU A 204 4.69 -4.94 -21.84
CA LEU A 204 5.64 -4.81 -22.97
C LEU A 204 7.10 -4.95 -22.50
N MET A 205 7.44 -4.40 -21.33
CA MET A 205 8.76 -4.53 -20.71
C MET A 205 9.08 -5.96 -20.25
N MET A 206 8.08 -6.80 -19.98
CA MET A 206 8.23 -8.21 -19.65
C MET A 206 8.41 -9.11 -20.88
N SER A 207 8.24 -8.59 -22.08
CA SER A 207 8.37 -9.36 -23.32
C SER A 207 9.79 -9.93 -23.46
N THR A 208 9.91 -11.14 -23.98
CA THR A 208 11.20 -11.75 -24.35
C THR A 208 11.79 -11.15 -25.64
N ASP A 209 10.99 -10.44 -26.45
CA ASP A 209 11.46 -9.70 -27.63
C ASP A 209 12.17 -8.42 -27.21
N LYS A 210 13.50 -8.43 -27.29
CA LYS A 210 14.35 -7.29 -26.91
C LYS A 210 14.01 -6.00 -27.69
N THR A 211 13.73 -6.14 -28.99
CA THR A 211 13.37 -5.00 -29.84
C THR A 211 12.09 -4.32 -29.36
N LEU A 212 11.08 -5.11 -29.01
CA LEU A 212 9.83 -4.60 -28.48
C LEU A 212 10.03 -3.85 -27.16
N ARG A 213 10.80 -4.42 -26.21
CA ARG A 213 11.09 -3.77 -24.93
C ARG A 213 11.81 -2.44 -25.09
N GLU A 214 12.87 -2.42 -25.90
CA GLU A 214 13.64 -1.21 -26.16
C GLU A 214 12.77 -0.13 -26.81
N ASN A 215 11.97 -0.49 -27.82
CA ASN A 215 11.07 0.44 -28.48
C ASN A 215 9.98 0.98 -27.56
N ALA A 216 9.39 0.13 -26.69
CA ALA A 216 8.41 0.57 -25.72
C ALA A 216 9.02 1.52 -24.67
N TYR A 217 10.23 1.21 -24.19
CA TYR A 217 11.00 2.04 -23.27
C TYR A 217 11.28 3.42 -23.86
N HIS A 218 11.83 3.47 -25.07
CA HIS A 218 12.14 4.73 -25.75
C HIS A 218 10.88 5.53 -26.08
N SER A 219 9.81 4.89 -26.54
CA SER A 219 8.53 5.55 -26.82
C SER A 219 7.99 6.27 -25.61
N LEU A 220 7.94 5.58 -24.46
CA LEU A 220 7.45 6.16 -23.21
C LEU A 220 8.28 7.40 -22.82
N TYR A 221 9.60 7.24 -22.70
CA TYR A 221 10.46 8.33 -22.23
C TYR A 221 10.64 9.47 -23.23
N ALA A 222 10.50 9.22 -24.53
CA ALA A 222 10.49 10.29 -25.53
C ALA A 222 9.34 11.29 -25.29
N THR A 223 8.16 10.79 -24.94
CA THR A 223 7.02 11.63 -24.57
C THR A 223 7.28 12.40 -23.26
N TYR A 224 7.74 11.74 -22.20
CA TYR A 224 8.07 12.43 -20.95
C TYR A 224 9.15 13.50 -21.12
N LYS A 225 10.13 13.27 -21.99
CA LYS A 225 11.18 14.24 -22.33
C LYS A 225 10.63 15.53 -22.93
N GLN A 226 9.57 15.46 -23.74
CA GLN A 226 8.90 16.64 -24.32
C GLN A 226 8.28 17.52 -23.23
N PHE A 227 7.72 16.93 -22.19
CA PHE A 227 6.99 17.62 -21.11
C PHE A 227 7.78 17.77 -19.82
N ARG A 228 9.08 17.42 -19.79
CA ARG A 228 9.91 17.39 -18.59
C ARG A 228 9.87 18.70 -17.77
N ASN A 229 9.81 19.85 -18.43
CA ASN A 229 9.75 21.14 -17.74
C ASN A 229 8.38 21.40 -17.09
N THR A 230 7.30 20.91 -17.68
CA THR A 230 5.96 20.98 -17.09
C THR A 230 5.88 20.09 -15.86
N PHE A 231 6.36 18.86 -15.94
CA PHE A 231 6.43 17.95 -14.79
C PHE A 231 7.33 18.50 -13.66
N ALA A 232 8.47 19.10 -13.99
CA ALA A 232 9.32 19.75 -13.00
C ALA A 232 8.62 20.94 -12.32
N ALA A 233 7.85 21.72 -13.10
CA ALA A 233 7.10 22.85 -12.56
C ALA A 233 5.97 22.39 -11.62
N THR A 234 5.22 21.32 -11.98
CA THR A 234 4.16 20.77 -11.12
C THR A 234 4.72 20.14 -9.85
N LEU A 235 5.79 19.34 -9.94
CA LEU A 235 6.45 18.75 -8.77
C LEU A 235 7.07 19.83 -7.87
N GLY A 236 7.69 20.85 -8.46
CA GLY A 236 8.20 22.00 -7.73
C GLY A 236 7.10 22.83 -7.04
N ALA A 237 5.92 22.95 -7.66
CA ALA A 237 4.76 23.59 -7.06
C ALA A 237 4.21 22.76 -5.89
N GLN A 238 4.14 21.43 -6.03
CA GLN A 238 3.75 20.51 -4.95
C GLN A 238 4.68 20.66 -3.73
N ASN A 239 5.99 20.63 -3.93
CA ASN A 239 6.94 20.79 -2.83
C ASN A 239 6.85 22.19 -2.16
N LYS A 240 6.61 23.26 -2.93
CA LYS A 240 6.39 24.59 -2.37
C LYS A 240 5.11 24.66 -1.55
N GLN A 241 4.06 23.99 -1.99
CA GLN A 241 2.81 23.89 -1.23
C GLN A 241 3.05 23.16 0.11
N LEU A 242 3.74 22.00 0.09
CA LEU A 242 4.09 21.26 1.31
C LEU A 242 4.92 22.12 2.26
N LYS A 243 5.93 22.81 1.74
CA LYS A 243 6.73 23.75 2.53
C LYS A 243 5.87 24.84 3.16
N PHE A 244 4.97 25.46 2.40
CA PHE A 244 4.09 26.50 2.91
C PHE A 244 3.24 26.02 4.10
N TYR A 245 2.60 24.85 4.00
CA TYR A 245 1.78 24.31 5.09
C TYR A 245 2.63 23.85 6.28
N SER A 246 3.79 23.26 6.04
CA SER A 246 4.74 22.86 7.09
C SER A 246 5.24 24.08 7.88
N ASP A 247 5.69 25.13 7.18
CA ASP A 247 6.18 26.37 7.81
C ASP A 247 5.05 27.09 8.57
N ALA A 248 3.86 27.24 7.97
CA ALA A 248 2.71 27.87 8.60
C ALA A 248 2.34 27.17 9.91
N ARG A 249 2.39 25.83 9.93
CA ARG A 249 2.10 25.00 11.11
C ARG A 249 3.30 24.81 12.04
N LYS A 250 4.43 25.46 11.75
CA LYS A 250 5.65 25.46 12.58
C LYS A 250 6.28 24.06 12.77
N TYR A 251 6.21 23.22 11.76
CA TYR A 251 6.97 21.99 11.77
C TYR A 251 8.45 22.25 11.43
N PRO A 252 9.39 21.46 11.97
CA PRO A 252 10.82 21.65 11.73
C PRO A 252 11.22 21.31 10.28
N SER A 253 10.44 20.49 9.59
CA SER A 253 10.67 20.10 8.18
C SER A 253 9.36 19.64 7.53
N MET A 254 9.35 19.56 6.19
CA MET A 254 8.24 18.95 5.43
C MET A 254 8.06 17.48 5.78
N LEU A 255 9.16 16.73 5.96
CA LEU A 255 9.15 15.35 6.42
C LEU A 255 8.47 15.20 7.78
N ALA A 256 8.86 16.00 8.78
CA ALA A 256 8.25 15.96 10.10
C ALA A 256 6.74 16.25 10.05
N SER A 257 6.33 17.20 9.19
CA SER A 257 4.91 17.51 8.98
C SER A 257 4.13 16.33 8.37
N ALA A 258 4.74 15.64 7.41
CA ALA A 258 4.10 14.52 6.72
C ALA A 258 3.94 13.28 7.62
N LEU A 259 4.95 12.97 8.44
CA LEU A 259 4.95 11.78 9.29
C LEU A 259 4.13 11.96 10.57
N ASP A 260 3.90 13.20 11.00
CA ASP A 260 3.19 13.51 12.26
C ASP A 260 1.78 12.91 12.31
N GLY A 261 1.09 12.88 11.18
CA GLY A 261 -0.27 12.33 11.10
C GLY A 261 -0.38 10.87 11.53
N ASN A 262 0.64 10.08 11.24
CA ASN A 262 0.73 8.65 11.59
C ASN A 262 1.55 8.39 12.87
N GLU A 263 1.98 9.43 13.58
CA GLU A 263 2.84 9.34 14.77
C GLU A 263 4.15 8.56 14.51
N VAL A 264 4.72 8.73 13.33
CA VAL A 264 5.99 8.09 12.95
C VAL A 264 7.13 9.08 13.12
N PRO A 265 8.16 8.77 13.94
CA PRO A 265 9.37 9.59 14.05
C PRO A 265 10.13 9.66 12.73
N THR A 266 10.75 10.82 12.46
CA THR A 266 11.54 11.04 11.24
C THR A 266 12.71 10.07 11.10
N GLU A 267 13.23 9.57 12.23
CA GLU A 267 14.31 8.58 12.31
C GLU A 267 13.94 7.26 11.62
N VAL A 268 12.67 6.88 11.61
CA VAL A 268 12.22 5.67 10.87
C VAL A 268 12.50 5.84 9.37
N TYR A 269 12.26 7.02 8.83
CA TYR A 269 12.51 7.33 7.43
C TYR A 269 14.00 7.38 7.09
N THR A 270 14.79 8.06 7.93
CA THR A 270 16.23 8.17 7.70
C THR A 270 16.97 6.87 7.93
N ASN A 271 16.57 6.07 8.93
CA ASN A 271 17.16 4.75 9.19
C ASN A 271 16.85 3.75 8.05
N LEU A 272 15.69 3.87 7.39
CA LEU A 272 15.41 3.08 6.20
C LEU A 272 16.43 3.36 5.09
N ILE A 273 16.68 4.63 4.79
CA ILE A 273 17.64 5.03 3.75
C ILE A 273 19.06 4.58 4.15
N GLU A 274 19.47 4.80 5.40
CA GLU A 274 20.78 4.39 5.92
C GLU A 274 21.00 2.88 5.79
N ALA A 275 20.03 2.07 6.24
CA ALA A 275 20.12 0.61 6.15
C ALA A 275 20.23 0.11 4.70
N VAL A 276 19.51 0.72 3.77
CA VAL A 276 19.59 0.36 2.35
C VAL A 276 20.92 0.79 1.75
N HIS A 277 21.47 1.96 2.12
CA HIS A 277 22.79 2.42 1.67
C HIS A 277 23.90 1.47 2.13
N GLU A 278 23.86 1.00 3.37
CA GLU A 278 24.82 0.03 3.90
C GLU A 278 24.76 -1.32 3.18
N ASN A 279 23.66 -1.60 2.48
CA ASN A 279 23.40 -2.87 1.80
C ASN A 279 23.25 -2.74 0.26
N PHE A 280 23.74 -1.68 -0.36
CA PHE A 280 23.75 -1.54 -1.83
C PHE A 280 24.41 -2.71 -2.54
N ALA A 281 25.47 -3.27 -1.96
CA ALA A 281 26.18 -4.40 -2.54
C ALA A 281 25.27 -5.61 -2.84
N VAL A 282 24.22 -5.80 -2.04
CA VAL A 282 23.27 -6.90 -2.23
C VAL A 282 22.42 -6.67 -3.50
N LEU A 283 21.90 -5.46 -3.71
CA LEU A 283 21.20 -5.14 -4.95
C LEU A 283 22.14 -5.21 -6.16
N HIS A 284 23.38 -4.73 -6.03
CA HIS A 284 24.39 -4.83 -7.10
C HIS A 284 24.67 -6.30 -7.49
N LYS A 285 24.70 -7.21 -6.51
CA LYS A 285 24.83 -8.65 -6.72
C LYS A 285 23.63 -9.20 -7.51
N TYR A 286 22.41 -8.80 -7.15
CA TYR A 286 21.20 -9.19 -7.87
C TYR A 286 21.20 -8.70 -9.33
N VAL A 287 21.57 -7.43 -9.54
CA VAL A 287 21.65 -6.83 -10.88
C VAL A 287 22.71 -7.55 -11.74
N ALA A 288 23.86 -7.90 -11.13
CA ALA A 288 24.89 -8.68 -11.81
C ALA A 288 24.41 -10.10 -12.18
N LEU A 289 23.68 -10.77 -11.27
CA LEU A 289 23.08 -12.06 -11.54
C LEU A 289 22.05 -12.00 -12.69
N ARG A 290 21.20 -10.96 -12.71
CA ARG A 290 20.26 -10.74 -13.82
C ARG A 290 20.98 -10.62 -15.16
N LYS A 291 22.06 -9.83 -15.21
CA LYS A 291 22.89 -9.65 -16.40
C LYS A 291 23.44 -10.99 -16.90
N GLU A 292 23.94 -11.82 -15.99
CA GLU A 292 24.48 -13.16 -16.29
C GLU A 292 23.38 -14.12 -16.80
N LEU A 293 22.23 -14.16 -16.10
CA LEU A 293 21.14 -15.08 -16.44
C LEU A 293 20.45 -14.74 -17.75
N LEU A 294 20.33 -13.45 -18.07
CA LEU A 294 19.81 -12.95 -19.35
C LEU A 294 20.83 -13.08 -20.50
N GLU A 295 22.10 -13.40 -20.20
CA GLU A 295 23.18 -13.59 -21.19
C GLU A 295 23.40 -12.36 -22.10
N VAL A 296 23.28 -11.15 -21.52
CA VAL A 296 23.46 -9.88 -22.23
C VAL A 296 24.84 -9.28 -21.96
N GLU A 297 25.46 -8.69 -22.99
CA GLU A 297 26.74 -7.97 -22.84
C GLU A 297 26.60 -6.72 -21.99
N GLU A 298 25.51 -5.97 -22.21
CA GLU A 298 25.10 -4.79 -21.44
C GLU A 298 23.65 -4.98 -20.97
N LEU A 299 23.42 -4.77 -19.69
CA LEU A 299 22.08 -4.76 -19.10
C LEU A 299 21.57 -3.33 -19.11
N HIS A 300 20.35 -3.11 -19.58
CA HIS A 300 19.67 -1.83 -19.61
C HIS A 300 18.42 -1.83 -18.72
N PHE A 301 17.88 -0.66 -18.39
CA PHE A 301 16.63 -0.57 -17.64
C PHE A 301 15.43 -1.19 -18.39
N SER A 302 15.49 -1.24 -19.71
CA SER A 302 14.54 -2.00 -20.54
C SER A 302 14.55 -3.51 -20.28
N ASP A 303 15.61 -4.06 -19.68
CA ASP A 303 15.76 -5.48 -19.36
C ASP A 303 15.38 -5.83 -17.91
N LEU A 304 15.09 -4.85 -17.06
CA LEU A 304 14.82 -5.12 -15.62
C LEU A 304 13.53 -5.88 -15.34
N TYR A 305 12.56 -5.83 -16.23
CA TYR A 305 11.27 -6.50 -16.04
C TYR A 305 11.19 -7.86 -16.75
N VAL A 306 12.18 -8.20 -17.57
CA VAL A 306 12.20 -9.49 -18.26
C VAL A 306 12.33 -10.63 -17.27
N PRO A 307 11.47 -11.66 -17.34
CA PRO A 307 11.65 -12.84 -16.52
C PRO A 307 13.01 -13.50 -16.77
N ILE A 308 13.76 -13.77 -15.69
CA ILE A 308 15.07 -14.46 -15.76
C ILE A 308 14.94 -15.99 -15.74
N VAL A 309 13.73 -16.47 -15.56
CA VAL A 309 13.36 -17.89 -15.66
C VAL A 309 12.19 -18.04 -16.62
N ASP A 310 12.12 -19.19 -17.30
CA ASP A 310 11.00 -19.51 -18.17
C ASP A 310 9.69 -19.52 -17.37
N ASP A 311 8.63 -18.94 -17.93
CA ASP A 311 7.30 -19.02 -17.35
C ASP A 311 6.84 -20.47 -17.17
N ILE A 312 6.11 -20.70 -16.09
CA ILE A 312 5.54 -22.01 -15.77
C ILE A 312 4.02 -21.86 -15.85
N ASP A 313 3.38 -22.70 -16.65
CA ASP A 313 1.92 -22.70 -16.74
C ASP A 313 1.31 -23.35 -15.50
N LEU A 314 1.34 -22.60 -14.39
CA LEU A 314 0.65 -22.95 -13.15
C LEU A 314 -0.74 -22.35 -13.18
N THR A 315 -1.73 -23.23 -13.11
CA THR A 315 -3.14 -22.84 -13.01
C THR A 315 -3.78 -23.50 -11.81
N PHE A 316 -4.61 -22.73 -11.11
CA PHE A 316 -5.25 -23.17 -9.87
C PHE A 316 -6.74 -22.88 -9.91
N THR A 317 -7.54 -23.77 -9.35
CA THR A 317 -8.92 -23.45 -8.98
C THR A 317 -8.93 -22.57 -7.72
N TYR A 318 -10.06 -21.91 -7.46
CA TYR A 318 -10.23 -21.14 -6.24
C TYR A 318 -10.12 -22.02 -4.99
N GLU A 319 -10.66 -23.25 -5.05
CA GLU A 319 -10.57 -24.23 -3.97
C GLU A 319 -9.13 -24.65 -3.66
N GLU A 320 -8.33 -24.94 -4.70
CA GLU A 320 -6.90 -25.23 -4.53
C GLU A 320 -6.13 -24.04 -3.94
N ALA A 321 -6.46 -22.82 -4.37
CA ALA A 321 -5.88 -21.62 -3.79
C ALA A 321 -6.24 -21.48 -2.29
N CYS A 322 -7.48 -21.77 -1.91
CA CYS A 322 -7.90 -21.76 -0.51
C CYS A 322 -7.16 -22.80 0.33
N GLU A 323 -6.97 -24.03 -0.20
CA GLU A 323 -6.20 -25.08 0.48
C GLU A 323 -4.72 -24.66 0.68
N ILE A 324 -4.07 -24.14 -0.36
CA ILE A 324 -2.70 -23.63 -0.30
C ILE A 324 -2.57 -22.53 0.77
N ILE A 325 -3.50 -21.57 0.81
CA ILE A 325 -3.50 -20.49 1.81
C ILE A 325 -3.59 -21.04 3.22
N LEU A 326 -4.49 -22.00 3.47
CA LEU A 326 -4.63 -22.60 4.78
C LEU A 326 -3.37 -23.39 5.21
N GLU A 327 -2.70 -24.05 4.29
CA GLU A 327 -1.44 -24.74 4.57
C GLU A 327 -0.30 -23.74 4.87
N ALA A 328 -0.17 -22.70 4.03
CA ALA A 328 0.87 -21.68 4.17
C ALA A 328 0.75 -20.89 5.50
N LEU A 329 -0.46 -20.67 6.00
CA LEU A 329 -0.71 -19.93 7.22
C LEU A 329 -0.71 -20.76 8.52
N LYS A 330 -0.42 -22.07 8.45
CA LYS A 330 -0.32 -22.96 9.65
C LYS A 330 0.60 -22.41 10.75
N PRO A 331 1.72 -21.77 10.46
CA PRO A 331 2.57 -21.19 11.51
C PRO A 331 1.85 -20.17 12.42
N LEU A 332 0.78 -19.52 11.93
CA LEU A 332 -0.02 -18.56 12.69
C LEU A 332 -0.99 -19.22 13.70
N GLY A 333 -1.12 -20.55 13.67
CA GLY A 333 -1.89 -21.32 14.64
C GLY A 333 -3.39 -21.37 14.36
N GLU A 334 -4.08 -22.22 15.11
CA GLU A 334 -5.48 -22.58 14.84
C GLU A 334 -6.46 -21.40 15.03
N ASP A 335 -6.20 -20.49 15.96
CA ASP A 335 -7.06 -19.33 16.17
C ASP A 335 -7.11 -18.43 14.92
N TYR A 336 -5.94 -18.18 14.31
CA TYR A 336 -5.85 -17.43 13.04
C TYR A 336 -6.48 -18.21 11.88
N LEU A 337 -6.15 -19.51 11.74
CA LEU A 337 -6.67 -20.37 10.68
C LEU A 337 -8.20 -20.50 10.73
N SER A 338 -8.79 -20.52 11.92
CA SER A 338 -10.25 -20.58 12.05
C SER A 338 -10.93 -19.36 11.47
N LEU A 339 -10.32 -18.16 11.62
CA LEU A 339 -10.81 -16.91 11.00
C LEU A 339 -10.62 -16.92 9.50
N VAL A 340 -9.48 -17.39 8.99
CA VAL A 340 -9.24 -17.53 7.55
C VAL A 340 -10.27 -18.49 6.93
N ARG A 341 -10.50 -19.68 7.54
CA ARG A 341 -11.54 -20.62 7.07
C ARG A 341 -12.93 -19.97 7.07
N LYS A 342 -13.24 -19.20 8.11
CA LYS A 342 -14.50 -18.45 8.18
C LYS A 342 -14.62 -17.49 6.99
N GLY A 343 -13.60 -16.67 6.73
CA GLY A 343 -13.60 -15.72 5.61
C GLY A 343 -13.76 -16.39 4.25
N LEU A 344 -13.07 -17.52 4.04
CA LEU A 344 -13.15 -18.28 2.79
C LEU A 344 -14.48 -19.03 2.60
N SER A 345 -15.17 -19.43 3.68
CA SER A 345 -16.40 -20.24 3.62
C SER A 345 -17.69 -19.45 3.85
N GLU A 346 -17.66 -18.33 4.56
CA GLU A 346 -18.83 -17.52 4.91
C GLU A 346 -19.04 -16.32 3.97
N ARG A 347 -18.61 -16.45 2.71
CA ARG A 347 -18.89 -15.47 1.64
C ARG A 347 -18.35 -14.07 1.92
N TRP A 348 -17.14 -14.00 2.48
CA TRP A 348 -16.45 -12.71 2.57
C TRP A 348 -15.85 -12.30 1.22
N VAL A 349 -15.60 -13.25 0.31
CA VAL A 349 -14.91 -13.03 -0.95
C VAL A 349 -15.88 -13.01 -2.13
N ASP A 350 -15.84 -11.95 -2.92
CA ASP A 350 -16.43 -11.86 -4.25
C ASP A 350 -15.37 -12.25 -5.29
N VAL A 351 -15.44 -13.46 -5.80
CA VAL A 351 -14.29 -14.16 -6.39
C VAL A 351 -14.04 -13.76 -7.84
N TYR A 352 -15.04 -13.92 -8.72
CA TYR A 352 -14.81 -13.91 -10.17
C TYR A 352 -15.15 -12.57 -10.81
N GLU A 353 -14.42 -12.28 -11.90
CA GLU A 353 -14.65 -11.12 -12.75
C GLU A 353 -15.99 -11.25 -13.51
N THR A 354 -16.68 -10.13 -13.64
CA THR A 354 -17.85 -9.96 -14.50
C THR A 354 -17.84 -8.61 -15.18
N PRO A 355 -18.53 -8.44 -16.33
CA PRO A 355 -18.63 -7.14 -16.99
C PRO A 355 -19.24 -6.08 -16.07
N GLY A 356 -18.50 -5.00 -15.85
CA GLY A 356 -18.90 -3.89 -14.99
C GLY A 356 -18.45 -4.00 -13.53
N LYS A 357 -17.98 -5.16 -13.07
CA LYS A 357 -17.36 -5.29 -11.75
C LYS A 357 -16.09 -4.43 -11.69
N ARG A 358 -15.83 -3.83 -10.54
CA ARG A 358 -14.61 -3.06 -10.30
C ARG A 358 -13.37 -3.93 -10.49
N SER A 359 -12.38 -3.41 -11.22
CA SER A 359 -11.10 -4.08 -11.45
C SER A 359 -10.18 -4.05 -10.21
N GLY A 360 -9.18 -4.92 -10.20
CA GLY A 360 -8.23 -5.07 -9.10
C GLY A 360 -8.78 -5.95 -7.97
N ALA A 361 -8.21 -5.80 -6.78
CA ALA A 361 -8.63 -6.46 -5.55
C ALA A 361 -8.52 -5.49 -4.37
N TYR A 362 -9.29 -5.73 -3.33
CA TYR A 362 -9.17 -5.01 -2.06
C TYR A 362 -9.92 -5.73 -0.95
N SER A 363 -9.52 -5.48 0.29
CA SER A 363 -10.28 -5.78 1.50
C SER A 363 -10.95 -4.52 2.05
N ALA A 364 -12.16 -4.67 2.57
CA ALA A 364 -12.88 -3.60 3.25
C ALA A 364 -13.68 -4.15 4.42
N GLY A 365 -13.70 -3.40 5.52
CA GLY A 365 -14.40 -3.79 6.74
C GLY A 365 -14.49 -2.62 7.71
N GLY A 366 -14.94 -2.88 8.92
CA GLY A 366 -15.04 -1.89 9.98
C GLY A 366 -15.73 -2.45 11.22
N PHE A 367 -15.83 -1.60 12.23
CA PHE A 367 -16.40 -2.00 13.52
C PHE A 367 -17.87 -2.46 13.39
N GLY A 368 -18.14 -3.64 13.92
CA GLY A 368 -19.50 -4.22 13.94
C GLY A 368 -19.98 -4.79 12.60
N MET A 369 -19.04 -5.08 11.67
CA MET A 369 -19.29 -5.84 10.45
C MET A 369 -18.10 -6.76 10.17
N HIS A 370 -18.33 -7.89 9.48
CA HIS A 370 -17.21 -8.69 9.01
C HIS A 370 -16.56 -8.02 7.78
N PRO A 371 -15.26 -8.20 7.55
CA PRO A 371 -14.61 -7.73 6.34
C PRO A 371 -15.16 -8.45 5.10
N VAL A 372 -15.00 -7.80 3.95
CA VAL A 372 -15.27 -8.37 2.64
C VAL A 372 -14.12 -8.10 1.68
N ILE A 373 -13.89 -9.03 0.75
CA ILE A 373 -12.82 -8.99 -0.23
C ILE A 373 -13.43 -8.96 -1.63
N LEU A 374 -13.01 -8.00 -2.46
CA LEU A 374 -13.26 -8.03 -3.90
C LEU A 374 -12.05 -8.66 -4.58
N MET A 375 -12.30 -9.65 -5.44
CA MET A 375 -11.30 -10.30 -6.28
C MET A 375 -11.75 -10.31 -7.74
N ASN A 376 -10.83 -10.52 -8.66
CA ASN A 376 -11.05 -10.86 -10.06
C ASN A 376 -10.20 -12.09 -10.42
N PHE A 377 -10.46 -13.20 -9.73
CA PHE A 377 -9.66 -14.42 -9.73
C PHE A 377 -9.60 -15.07 -11.12
N GLN A 378 -8.41 -15.32 -11.63
CA GLN A 378 -8.15 -15.89 -12.97
C GLN A 378 -7.42 -17.23 -12.91
N GLY A 379 -7.07 -17.71 -11.72
CA GLY A 379 -6.41 -18.99 -11.50
C GLY A 379 -4.90 -18.95 -11.76
N LYS A 380 -4.26 -17.80 -11.66
CA LYS A 380 -2.82 -17.63 -11.75
C LYS A 380 -2.17 -17.62 -10.36
N LEU A 381 -0.85 -17.78 -10.31
CA LEU A 381 -0.10 -17.71 -9.05
C LEU A 381 -0.33 -16.36 -8.34
N ASP A 382 -0.30 -15.26 -9.09
CA ASP A 382 -0.53 -13.92 -8.55
C ASP A 382 -1.90 -13.76 -7.87
N ASP A 383 -2.91 -14.52 -8.31
CA ASP A 383 -4.23 -14.49 -7.67
C ASP A 383 -4.21 -15.13 -6.28
N ILE A 384 -3.36 -16.14 -6.04
CA ILE A 384 -3.18 -16.73 -4.71
C ILE A 384 -2.48 -15.74 -3.79
N PHE A 385 -1.44 -15.05 -4.28
CA PHE A 385 -0.77 -13.97 -3.54
C PHE A 385 -1.74 -12.83 -3.23
N THR A 386 -2.55 -12.42 -4.19
CA THR A 386 -3.58 -11.39 -3.98
C THR A 386 -4.61 -11.83 -2.94
N LEU A 387 -5.12 -13.06 -3.01
CA LEU A 387 -6.12 -13.54 -2.06
C LEU A 387 -5.58 -13.62 -0.63
N ILE A 388 -4.36 -14.12 -0.46
CA ILE A 388 -3.73 -14.21 0.88
C ILE A 388 -3.38 -12.82 1.44
N HIS A 389 -3.02 -11.88 0.57
CA HIS A 389 -2.79 -10.48 0.89
C HIS A 389 -4.06 -9.82 1.44
N GLU A 390 -5.15 -9.88 0.67
CA GLU A 390 -6.44 -9.29 1.06
C GLU A 390 -7.02 -9.97 2.31
N MET A 391 -6.77 -11.27 2.46
CA MET A 391 -7.12 -12.00 3.68
C MET A 391 -6.31 -11.48 4.88
N GLY A 392 -5.05 -11.12 4.71
CA GLY A 392 -4.23 -10.48 5.74
C GLY A 392 -4.85 -9.19 6.25
N HIS A 393 -5.27 -8.29 5.36
CA HIS A 393 -6.02 -7.08 5.70
C HIS A 393 -7.34 -7.40 6.42
N SER A 394 -8.09 -8.37 5.90
CA SER A 394 -9.37 -8.77 6.47
C SER A 394 -9.22 -9.26 7.91
N ILE A 395 -8.27 -10.15 8.17
CA ILE A 395 -8.05 -10.68 9.52
C ILE A 395 -7.49 -9.61 10.45
N HIS A 396 -6.60 -8.72 9.98
CA HIS A 396 -6.12 -7.58 10.78
C HIS A 396 -7.29 -6.68 11.21
N THR A 397 -8.14 -6.26 10.26
CA THR A 397 -9.32 -5.45 10.55
C THR A 397 -10.27 -6.17 11.50
N TYR A 398 -10.54 -7.47 11.27
CA TYR A 398 -11.41 -8.26 12.13
C TYR A 398 -10.87 -8.33 13.58
N LEU A 399 -9.60 -8.69 13.75
CA LEU A 399 -8.95 -8.80 15.05
C LEU A 399 -8.88 -7.46 15.79
N SER A 400 -8.61 -6.38 15.08
CA SER A 400 -8.61 -5.03 15.65
C SER A 400 -10.01 -4.66 16.15
N CYS A 401 -11.04 -4.83 15.32
CA CYS A 401 -12.41 -4.49 15.68
C CYS A 401 -12.98 -5.34 16.84
N GLU A 402 -12.60 -6.62 16.94
CA GLU A 402 -13.05 -7.50 18.01
C GLU A 402 -12.35 -7.24 19.36
N ASN A 403 -11.15 -6.66 19.35
CA ASN A 403 -10.35 -6.50 20.56
C ASN A 403 -10.20 -5.06 21.03
N GLN A 404 -10.60 -4.08 20.22
CA GLN A 404 -10.53 -2.67 20.56
C GLN A 404 -11.94 -2.06 20.62
N PRO A 405 -12.17 -1.05 21.48
CA PRO A 405 -13.36 -0.22 21.38
C PRO A 405 -13.37 0.53 20.03
N SER A 406 -14.55 0.98 19.58
CA SER A 406 -14.73 1.62 18.27
C SER A 406 -13.73 2.75 18.00
N CYS A 407 -13.45 3.60 18.99
CA CYS A 407 -12.51 4.71 18.88
C CYS A 407 -11.05 4.29 18.65
N TYR A 408 -10.70 3.01 18.78
CA TYR A 408 -9.35 2.46 18.55
C TYR A 408 -9.36 1.26 17.59
N SER A 409 -10.48 0.93 16.99
CA SER A 409 -10.61 -0.27 16.15
C SER A 409 -9.95 -0.15 14.79
N ASP A 410 -9.68 1.06 14.34
CA ASP A 410 -8.94 1.30 13.11
C ASP A 410 -7.43 1.39 13.38
N TYR A 411 -6.60 1.28 12.35
CA TYR A 411 -5.15 1.37 12.43
C TYR A 411 -4.60 2.29 11.34
N VAL A 412 -3.44 2.89 11.61
CA VAL A 412 -2.81 3.83 10.67
C VAL A 412 -2.23 3.10 9.46
N ILE A 413 -2.19 3.80 8.32
CA ILE A 413 -1.71 3.26 7.04
C ILE A 413 -0.28 2.71 7.13
N PHE A 414 0.56 3.23 8.03
CA PHE A 414 1.93 2.77 8.24
C PHE A 414 2.05 1.28 8.57
N VAL A 415 1.04 0.70 9.23
CA VAL A 415 1.01 -0.73 9.60
C VAL A 415 0.02 -1.55 8.78
N ALA A 416 -0.72 -0.92 7.88
CA ALA A 416 -1.76 -1.59 7.11
C ALA A 416 -1.22 -2.78 6.30
N GLU A 417 -0.08 -2.59 5.62
CA GLU A 417 0.52 -3.60 4.75
C GLU A 417 1.33 -4.67 5.51
N VAL A 418 1.53 -4.51 6.82
CA VAL A 418 2.35 -5.47 7.59
C VAL A 418 1.69 -6.85 7.66
N ALA A 419 0.37 -6.88 7.87
CA ALA A 419 -0.37 -8.14 7.98
C ALA A 419 -0.48 -8.87 6.64
N SER A 420 -0.81 -8.14 5.58
CA SER A 420 -0.94 -8.65 4.21
C SER A 420 0.38 -9.20 3.69
N THR A 421 1.45 -8.43 3.81
CA THR A 421 2.80 -8.82 3.36
C THR A 421 3.40 -9.94 4.23
N CYS A 422 3.08 -10.01 5.53
CA CYS A 422 3.49 -11.15 6.37
C CYS A 422 2.86 -12.46 5.87
N ASN A 423 1.60 -12.44 5.49
CA ASN A 423 0.93 -13.58 4.89
C ASN A 423 1.58 -13.98 3.56
N GLU A 424 1.92 -13.02 2.68
CA GLU A 424 2.63 -13.29 1.43
C GLU A 424 4.02 -13.92 1.67
N ALA A 425 4.75 -13.45 2.69
CA ALA A 425 6.04 -14.01 3.05
C ALA A 425 5.94 -15.47 3.52
N LEU A 426 4.90 -15.81 4.31
CA LEU A 426 4.60 -17.18 4.70
C LEU A 426 4.20 -18.04 3.50
N LEU A 427 3.44 -17.51 2.55
CA LEU A 427 3.08 -18.21 1.32
C LEU A 427 4.31 -18.47 0.44
N THR A 428 5.21 -17.50 0.34
CA THR A 428 6.48 -17.68 -0.39
C THR A 428 7.32 -18.80 0.21
N HIS A 429 7.45 -18.81 1.54
CA HIS A 429 8.13 -19.88 2.24
C HIS A 429 7.50 -21.25 1.94
N TYR A 430 6.17 -21.34 2.01
CA TYR A 430 5.43 -22.55 1.66
C TYR A 430 5.74 -23.03 0.23
N PHE A 431 5.70 -22.15 -0.76
CA PHE A 431 5.99 -22.52 -2.14
C PHE A 431 7.44 -22.98 -2.34
N LEU A 432 8.40 -22.34 -1.68
CA LEU A 432 9.81 -22.74 -1.74
C LEU A 432 10.03 -24.13 -1.10
N GLU A 433 9.36 -24.43 0.01
CA GLU A 433 9.45 -25.77 0.63
C GLU A 433 8.77 -26.88 -0.18
N HIS A 434 7.74 -26.54 -0.97
CA HIS A 434 6.92 -27.50 -1.70
C HIS A 434 7.16 -27.50 -3.22
N ALA A 435 8.21 -26.81 -3.69
CA ALA A 435 8.60 -26.82 -5.09
C ALA A 435 8.95 -28.26 -5.54
N LYS A 436 8.33 -28.73 -6.62
CA LYS A 436 8.45 -30.09 -7.09
C LYS A 436 9.76 -30.40 -7.83
N ASN A 437 10.40 -29.34 -8.30
CA ASN A 437 11.64 -29.38 -9.08
C ASN A 437 12.34 -28.02 -9.07
N GLU A 438 13.59 -27.97 -9.53
CA GLU A 438 14.41 -26.77 -9.57
C GLU A 438 13.80 -25.65 -10.44
N ARG A 439 13.01 -25.98 -11.46
CA ARG A 439 12.37 -24.99 -12.32
C ARG A 439 11.24 -24.25 -11.57
N GLU A 440 10.39 -24.97 -10.84
CA GLU A 440 9.39 -24.36 -9.96
C GLU A 440 10.07 -23.53 -8.86
N ARG A 441 11.13 -24.05 -8.26
CA ARG A 441 11.90 -23.35 -7.24
C ARG A 441 12.48 -22.03 -7.76
N ALA A 442 13.11 -22.05 -8.94
CA ALA A 442 13.63 -20.83 -9.57
C ALA A 442 12.53 -19.81 -9.85
N TYR A 443 11.34 -20.26 -10.26
CA TYR A 443 10.20 -19.39 -10.53
C TYR A 443 9.72 -18.68 -9.26
N PHE A 444 9.57 -19.40 -8.15
CA PHE A 444 9.17 -18.82 -6.87
C PHE A 444 10.25 -17.89 -6.30
N LEU A 445 11.53 -18.26 -6.39
CA LEU A 445 12.65 -17.40 -6.01
C LEU A 445 12.64 -16.09 -6.80
N ASN A 446 12.46 -16.15 -8.13
CA ASN A 446 12.39 -14.97 -8.97
C ASN A 446 11.24 -14.04 -8.56
N HIS A 447 10.06 -14.58 -8.28
CA HIS A 447 8.92 -13.79 -7.83
C HIS A 447 9.26 -13.00 -6.55
N PHE A 448 9.87 -13.66 -5.57
CA PHE A 448 10.21 -13.01 -4.30
C PHE A 448 11.38 -12.02 -4.41
N LEU A 449 12.41 -12.35 -5.20
CA LEU A 449 13.52 -11.42 -5.46
C LEU A 449 13.04 -10.12 -6.12
N GLU A 450 12.06 -10.22 -7.03
CA GLU A 450 11.44 -9.04 -7.65
C GLU A 450 10.63 -8.20 -6.66
N GLN A 451 9.96 -8.82 -5.68
CA GLN A 451 9.29 -8.09 -4.60
C GLN A 451 10.30 -7.26 -3.77
N PHE A 452 11.46 -7.83 -3.39
CA PHE A 452 12.52 -7.07 -2.70
C PHE A 452 13.03 -5.89 -3.52
N ARG A 453 13.32 -6.12 -4.80
CA ARG A 453 13.78 -5.06 -5.70
C ARG A 453 12.75 -3.94 -5.83
N ALA A 454 11.48 -4.29 -6.06
CA ALA A 454 10.41 -3.34 -6.36
C ALA A 454 9.87 -2.64 -5.11
N THR A 455 9.75 -3.37 -3.98
CA THR A 455 9.07 -2.85 -2.79
C THR A 455 10.04 -2.32 -1.74
N LEU A 456 11.22 -2.91 -1.58
CA LEU A 456 12.19 -2.42 -0.61
C LEU A 456 13.18 -1.43 -1.23
N TYR A 457 13.96 -1.85 -2.23
CA TYR A 457 14.98 -0.97 -2.81
C TYR A 457 14.42 0.20 -3.61
N ARG A 458 13.52 -0.07 -4.54
CA ARG A 458 12.98 0.96 -5.42
C ARG A 458 12.15 1.98 -4.65
N GLN A 459 11.35 1.56 -3.68
CA GLN A 459 10.55 2.48 -2.88
C GLN A 459 11.41 3.31 -1.92
N THR A 460 12.51 2.75 -1.40
CA THR A 460 13.49 3.52 -0.63
C THR A 460 14.20 4.56 -1.51
N MET A 461 14.57 4.21 -2.74
CA MET A 461 15.14 5.17 -3.69
C MET A 461 14.15 6.32 -3.99
N PHE A 462 12.88 6.03 -4.12
CA PHE A 462 11.84 7.05 -4.29
C PHE A 462 11.71 7.92 -3.04
N ALA A 463 11.72 7.32 -1.86
CA ALA A 463 11.69 8.07 -0.60
C ALA A 463 12.91 9.00 -0.48
N GLU A 464 14.11 8.52 -0.80
CA GLU A 464 15.31 9.35 -0.81
C GLU A 464 15.23 10.49 -1.83
N PHE A 465 14.64 10.23 -3.01
CA PHE A 465 14.40 11.29 -4.00
C PHE A 465 13.45 12.37 -3.44
N GLU A 466 12.33 11.99 -2.83
CA GLU A 466 11.40 12.95 -2.17
C GLU A 466 12.12 13.77 -1.10
N LEU A 467 12.93 13.13 -0.26
CA LEU A 467 13.70 13.82 0.78
C LEU A 467 14.64 14.86 0.18
N LYS A 468 15.45 14.48 -0.83
CA LYS A 468 16.40 15.39 -1.50
C LYS A 468 15.70 16.58 -2.18
N VAL A 469 14.57 16.35 -2.84
CA VAL A 469 13.78 17.41 -3.47
C VAL A 469 13.18 18.35 -2.41
N SER A 470 12.73 17.82 -1.28
CA SER A 470 12.21 18.62 -0.16
C SER A 470 13.31 19.49 0.46
N GLU A 471 14.51 18.95 0.64
CA GLU A 471 15.66 19.68 1.16
C GLU A 471 16.09 20.84 0.23
N LEU A 472 16.13 20.59 -1.09
CA LEU A 472 16.37 21.64 -2.09
C LEU A 472 15.32 22.74 -2.01
N THR A 473 14.04 22.37 -1.86
CA THR A 473 12.94 23.30 -1.71
C THR A 473 13.07 24.12 -0.41
N ALA A 474 13.46 23.48 0.69
CA ALA A 474 13.70 24.15 1.97
C ALA A 474 14.83 25.19 1.90
N GLN A 475 15.86 24.90 1.12
CA GLN A 475 17.00 25.82 0.87
C GLN A 475 16.64 26.96 -0.10
N GLY A 476 15.43 26.96 -0.71
CA GLY A 476 15.02 27.95 -1.69
C GLY A 476 15.62 27.76 -3.09
N ALA A 477 16.20 26.58 -3.36
CA ALA A 477 16.73 26.27 -4.67
C ALA A 477 15.63 26.09 -5.73
N GLY A 478 15.96 26.34 -6.98
CA GLY A 478 15.04 26.15 -8.10
C GLY A 478 14.88 24.65 -8.42
N ILE A 479 13.65 24.16 -8.42
CA ILE A 479 13.33 22.81 -8.86
C ILE A 479 13.18 22.84 -10.38
N THR A 480 14.23 22.41 -11.08
CA THR A 480 14.28 22.35 -12.56
C THR A 480 14.35 20.90 -13.02
N ALA A 481 13.95 20.64 -14.27
CA ALA A 481 14.05 19.31 -14.85
C ALA A 481 15.48 18.75 -14.82
N ASP A 482 16.49 19.60 -15.09
CA ASP A 482 17.89 19.16 -15.08
C ASP A 482 18.36 18.80 -13.65
N ALA A 483 17.99 19.59 -12.63
CA ALA A 483 18.33 19.27 -11.24
C ALA A 483 17.65 17.96 -10.78
N LEU A 484 16.38 17.74 -11.14
CA LEU A 484 15.67 16.52 -10.82
C LEU A 484 16.29 15.30 -11.52
N CYS A 485 16.64 15.42 -12.81
CA CYS A 485 17.33 14.36 -13.54
C CYS A 485 18.72 14.05 -12.98
N GLU A 486 19.47 15.05 -12.54
CA GLU A 486 20.79 14.84 -11.91
C GLU A 486 20.68 14.05 -10.60
N ILE A 487 19.73 14.43 -9.73
CA ILE A 487 19.47 13.71 -8.48
C ILE A 487 19.04 12.27 -8.78
N TYR A 488 18.08 12.11 -9.69
CA TYR A 488 17.52 10.79 -9.98
C TYR A 488 18.53 9.87 -10.67
N ARG A 489 19.37 10.40 -11.56
CA ARG A 489 20.50 9.68 -12.16
C ARG A 489 21.47 9.20 -11.09
N LYS A 490 21.87 10.10 -10.18
CA LYS A 490 22.79 9.74 -9.10
C LYS A 490 22.25 8.65 -8.19
N LEU A 491 20.97 8.70 -7.87
CA LEU A 491 20.30 7.65 -7.11
C LEU A 491 20.32 6.31 -7.85
N ASN A 492 20.03 6.29 -9.15
CA ASN A 492 20.12 5.05 -9.93
C ASN A 492 21.55 4.49 -9.98
N GLU A 493 22.57 5.34 -10.12
CA GLU A 493 23.98 4.93 -10.06
C GLU A 493 24.33 4.28 -8.71
N ASP A 494 23.90 4.88 -7.61
CA ASP A 494 24.20 4.40 -6.27
C ASP A 494 23.45 3.08 -5.96
N TYR A 495 22.14 3.02 -6.26
CA TYR A 495 21.31 1.86 -5.95
C TYR A 495 21.61 0.65 -6.84
N PHE A 496 21.76 0.84 -8.16
CA PHE A 496 21.88 -0.28 -9.11
C PHE A 496 23.34 -0.65 -9.44
N GLY A 497 24.31 0.22 -9.12
CA GLY A 497 25.73 -0.02 -9.34
C GLY A 497 26.15 -0.04 -10.80
N SER A 498 27.30 -0.68 -11.08
CA SER A 498 27.96 -0.63 -12.40
C SER A 498 27.57 -1.75 -13.35
N SER A 499 26.73 -2.71 -12.93
CA SER A 499 26.34 -3.85 -13.76
C SER A 499 25.22 -3.53 -14.74
N ILE A 500 24.62 -2.35 -14.66
CA ILE A 500 23.55 -1.84 -15.52
C ILE A 500 23.95 -0.48 -16.11
N VAL A 501 23.53 -0.22 -17.34
CA VAL A 501 23.74 1.08 -17.99
C VAL A 501 22.70 2.09 -17.50
N ILE A 502 23.17 3.19 -16.92
CA ILE A 502 22.33 4.32 -16.51
C ILE A 502 22.18 5.26 -17.69
N ASP A 503 21.10 5.11 -18.44
CA ASP A 503 20.79 5.93 -19.61
C ASP A 503 20.13 7.27 -19.25
N ASP A 504 19.88 8.11 -20.27
CA ASP A 504 19.22 9.41 -20.06
C ASP A 504 17.72 9.26 -19.77
N GLU A 505 17.12 8.19 -20.25
CA GLU A 505 15.71 7.88 -20.11
C GLU A 505 15.35 7.61 -18.66
N ILE A 506 16.11 6.73 -17.97
CA ILE A 506 15.81 6.41 -16.56
C ILE A 506 15.97 7.63 -15.65
N ALA A 507 16.84 8.57 -16.00
CA ALA A 507 16.96 9.82 -15.25
C ALA A 507 15.68 10.68 -15.26
N LEU A 508 14.74 10.40 -16.18
CA LEU A 508 13.43 11.05 -16.28
C LEU A 508 12.31 10.30 -15.54
N GLU A 509 12.58 9.14 -14.93
CA GLU A 509 11.52 8.32 -14.32
C GLU A 509 10.71 9.08 -13.26
N TRP A 510 11.33 10.01 -12.53
CA TRP A 510 10.63 10.85 -11.55
C TRP A 510 9.39 11.56 -12.13
N ALA A 511 9.38 11.88 -13.43
CA ALA A 511 8.30 12.60 -14.10
C ALA A 511 7.01 11.77 -14.23
N ARG A 512 7.11 10.42 -14.14
CA ARG A 512 5.97 9.51 -14.31
C ARG A 512 5.42 8.95 -12.99
N ILE A 513 6.00 9.29 -11.84
CA ILE A 513 5.65 8.69 -10.55
C ILE A 513 4.60 9.56 -9.83
N PRO A 514 3.32 9.13 -9.78
CA PRO A 514 2.26 9.91 -9.14
C PRO A 514 2.48 10.04 -7.62
N HIS A 515 3.14 9.06 -7.01
CA HIS A 515 3.39 9.04 -5.56
C HIS A 515 4.19 10.25 -5.06
N PHE A 516 4.99 10.90 -5.89
CA PHE A 516 5.71 12.12 -5.49
C PHE A 516 4.79 13.34 -5.24
N TYR A 517 3.50 13.17 -5.48
CA TYR A 517 2.46 14.15 -5.10
C TYR A 517 1.73 13.76 -3.81
N TYR A 518 2.06 12.63 -3.15
CA TYR A 518 1.38 12.07 -1.98
C TYR A 518 2.14 12.26 -0.65
N CYS A 519 2.98 13.28 -0.55
CA CYS A 519 3.57 13.74 0.71
C CYS A 519 4.34 12.67 1.50
N PHE A 520 5.45 12.20 0.98
CA PHE A 520 6.30 11.19 1.64
C PHE A 520 5.57 9.88 1.94
N TYR A 521 4.77 9.41 0.99
CA TYR A 521 3.98 8.20 1.20
C TYR A 521 4.78 6.91 1.01
N VAL A 522 5.70 6.87 0.03
CA VAL A 522 6.29 5.62 -0.51
C VAL A 522 7.19 4.86 0.45
N TYR A 523 7.78 5.51 1.46
CA TYR A 523 8.60 4.84 2.47
C TYR A 523 7.82 3.74 3.22
N GLN A 524 6.51 3.89 3.34
CA GLN A 524 5.62 2.96 4.04
C GLN A 524 5.59 1.58 3.38
N TYR A 525 5.76 1.51 2.06
CA TYR A 525 5.91 0.24 1.34
C TYR A 525 7.16 -0.51 1.81
N ALA A 526 8.30 0.18 1.83
CA ALA A 526 9.58 -0.42 2.22
C ALA A 526 9.63 -0.78 3.71
N THR A 527 9.16 0.10 4.60
CA THR A 527 9.11 -0.18 6.04
C THR A 527 8.11 -1.27 6.38
N GLY A 528 6.93 -1.26 5.76
CA GLY A 528 5.91 -2.30 5.94
C GLY A 528 6.41 -3.66 5.47
N PHE A 529 7.05 -3.72 4.30
CA PHE A 529 7.67 -4.94 3.77
C PHE A 529 8.77 -5.46 4.70
N ALA A 530 9.71 -4.63 5.12
CA ALA A 530 10.79 -5.04 6.01
C ALA A 530 10.27 -5.53 7.38
N ALA A 531 9.26 -4.86 7.94
CA ALA A 531 8.61 -5.29 9.17
C ALA A 531 7.92 -6.65 9.01
N ALA A 532 7.20 -6.85 7.90
CA ALA A 532 6.52 -8.10 7.60
C ALA A 532 7.48 -9.28 7.41
N ILE A 533 8.60 -9.08 6.69
CA ILE A 533 9.66 -10.08 6.54
C ILE A 533 10.26 -10.44 7.91
N ALA A 534 10.59 -9.45 8.74
CA ALA A 534 11.13 -9.70 10.07
C ALA A 534 10.13 -10.45 10.98
N LEU A 535 8.84 -10.15 10.88
CA LEU A 535 7.77 -10.84 11.63
C LEU A 535 7.57 -12.28 11.14
N SER A 536 7.52 -12.50 9.82
CA SER A 536 7.38 -13.85 9.26
C SER A 536 8.55 -14.76 9.64
N GLN A 537 9.79 -14.26 9.61
CA GLN A 537 10.96 -15.00 10.10
C GLN A 537 10.83 -15.36 11.58
N ARG A 538 10.43 -14.38 12.42
CA ARG A 538 10.21 -14.64 13.85
C ARG A 538 9.14 -15.71 14.09
N ILE A 539 8.07 -15.73 13.31
CA ILE A 539 7.00 -16.73 13.39
C ILE A 539 7.52 -18.11 12.98
N LEU A 540 8.30 -18.19 11.90
CA LEU A 540 8.83 -19.46 11.36
C LEU A 540 9.93 -20.07 12.25
N GLU A 541 10.85 -19.23 12.74
CA GLU A 541 12.00 -19.66 13.55
C GLU A 541 11.68 -19.78 15.05
N GLY A 542 10.67 -19.05 15.50
CA GLY A 542 10.28 -18.95 16.91
C GLY A 542 9.28 -20.01 17.33
N GLY A 543 8.50 -19.66 18.33
CA GLY A 543 7.51 -20.55 18.90
C GLY A 543 6.17 -19.85 19.12
N THR A 544 5.47 -20.34 20.14
CA THR A 544 4.15 -19.80 20.51
C THR A 544 4.21 -18.32 20.90
N GLN A 545 5.30 -17.89 21.54
CA GLN A 545 5.42 -16.50 22.02
C GLN A 545 5.52 -15.52 20.85
N GLU A 546 6.38 -15.80 19.85
CA GLU A 546 6.58 -14.92 18.67
C GLU A 546 5.30 -14.80 17.85
N ARG A 547 4.57 -15.90 17.70
CA ARG A 547 3.25 -15.92 17.07
C ARG A 547 2.25 -15.08 17.87
N ASP A 548 2.17 -15.28 19.19
CA ASP A 548 1.21 -14.58 20.05
C ASP A 548 1.52 -13.08 20.11
N ASP A 549 2.81 -12.67 20.09
CA ASP A 549 3.24 -11.28 19.97
C ASP A 549 2.73 -10.65 18.68
N TYR A 550 2.84 -11.36 17.53
CA TYR A 550 2.29 -10.92 16.27
C TYR A 550 0.77 -10.81 16.28
N LEU A 551 0.06 -11.82 16.83
CA LEU A 551 -1.40 -11.75 16.94
C LEU A 551 -1.86 -10.61 17.87
N ASN A 552 -1.09 -10.29 18.92
CA ASN A 552 -1.37 -9.14 19.78
C ASN A 552 -1.15 -7.80 19.04
N PHE A 553 -0.19 -7.72 18.12
CA PHE A 553 -0.04 -6.57 17.23
C PHE A 553 -1.29 -6.37 16.38
N LEU A 554 -1.82 -7.42 15.73
CA LEU A 554 -3.03 -7.35 14.90
C LEU A 554 -4.28 -6.92 15.70
N LYS A 555 -4.32 -7.24 17.01
CA LYS A 555 -5.40 -6.85 17.91
C LYS A 555 -5.29 -5.41 18.42
N GLY A 556 -4.19 -4.72 18.11
CA GLY A 556 -3.83 -3.45 18.74
C GLY A 556 -4.59 -2.23 18.23
N GLY A 557 -5.06 -2.24 16.99
CA GLY A 557 -5.70 -1.08 16.34
C GLY A 557 -4.84 0.19 16.47
N SER A 558 -5.44 1.29 16.92
CA SER A 558 -4.75 2.54 17.24
C SER A 558 -4.61 2.81 18.75
N SER A 559 -4.70 1.77 19.59
CA SER A 559 -4.56 1.91 21.05
C SER A 559 -3.18 2.40 21.51
N LYS A 560 -2.16 2.28 20.65
CA LYS A 560 -0.79 2.76 20.84
C LYS A 560 -0.25 3.34 19.53
N PRO A 561 0.84 4.14 19.58
CA PRO A 561 1.59 4.50 18.38
C PRO A 561 2.03 3.26 17.57
N PRO A 562 2.04 3.32 16.23
CA PRO A 562 2.33 2.15 15.39
C PRO A 562 3.71 1.55 15.65
N ILE A 563 4.72 2.37 15.95
CA ILE A 563 6.07 1.91 16.29
C ILE A 563 6.08 1.11 17.61
N GLU A 564 5.27 1.48 18.59
CA GLU A 564 5.15 0.74 19.85
C GLU A 564 4.44 -0.60 19.68
N LEU A 565 3.43 -0.65 18.81
CA LEU A 565 2.73 -1.90 18.46
C LEU A 565 3.70 -2.88 17.78
N LEU A 566 4.47 -2.44 16.80
CA LEU A 566 5.48 -3.27 16.13
C LEU A 566 6.60 -3.70 17.09
N ARG A 567 7.05 -2.81 17.99
CA ARG A 567 8.03 -3.15 19.02
C ARG A 567 7.49 -4.23 19.97
N GLY A 568 6.20 -4.18 20.30
CA GLY A 568 5.51 -5.23 21.07
C GLY A 568 5.53 -6.59 20.36
N ALA A 569 5.51 -6.62 19.03
CA ALA A 569 5.68 -7.82 18.21
C ALA A 569 7.17 -8.20 17.98
N GLY A 570 8.11 -7.49 18.60
CA GLY A 570 9.55 -7.76 18.51
C GLY A 570 10.25 -7.14 17.31
N VAL A 571 9.62 -6.19 16.62
CA VAL A 571 10.19 -5.46 15.47
C VAL A 571 10.28 -3.97 15.81
N ASP A 572 11.48 -3.46 16.03
CA ASP A 572 11.71 -2.05 16.36
C ASP A 572 12.16 -1.26 15.12
N MET A 573 11.22 -0.55 14.49
CA MET A 573 11.48 0.27 13.30
C MET A 573 12.27 1.55 13.59
N MET A 574 12.55 1.87 14.87
CA MET A 574 13.52 2.91 15.25
C MET A 574 14.99 2.45 15.09
N SER A 575 15.20 1.20 14.71
CA SER A 575 16.50 0.59 14.44
C SER A 575 16.58 0.18 12.97
N THR A 576 17.79 0.16 12.42
CA THR A 576 18.06 -0.39 11.07
C THR A 576 17.96 -1.92 11.01
N LEU A 577 17.92 -2.60 12.16
CA LEU A 577 18.00 -4.07 12.27
C LEU A 577 16.89 -4.82 11.48
N PRO A 578 15.61 -4.44 11.51
CA PRO A 578 14.58 -5.15 10.74
C PRO A 578 14.85 -5.08 9.23
N ILE A 579 15.30 -3.92 8.74
CA ILE A 579 15.62 -3.70 7.33
C ILE A 579 16.87 -4.52 6.93
N THR A 580 17.93 -4.45 7.73
CA THR A 580 19.17 -5.20 7.50
C THR A 580 18.92 -6.72 7.48
N LYS A 581 18.05 -7.24 8.37
CA LYS A 581 17.67 -8.66 8.36
C LYS A 581 16.90 -9.05 7.10
N ALA A 582 15.95 -8.23 6.66
CA ALA A 582 15.24 -8.47 5.41
C ALA A 582 16.21 -8.49 4.22
N LEU A 583 17.17 -7.57 4.17
CA LEU A 583 18.18 -7.51 3.13
C LEU A 583 19.18 -8.69 3.17
N ALA A 584 19.48 -9.22 4.36
CA ALA A 584 20.28 -10.45 4.49
C ALA A 584 19.55 -11.67 3.90
N GLN A 585 18.25 -11.80 4.13
CA GLN A 585 17.43 -12.84 3.48
C GLN A 585 17.44 -12.70 1.96
N PHE A 586 17.33 -11.47 1.45
CA PHE A 586 17.45 -11.21 0.02
C PHE A 586 18.80 -11.68 -0.54
N ASP A 587 19.90 -11.44 0.17
CA ASP A 587 21.25 -11.87 -0.22
C ASP A 587 21.37 -13.40 -0.30
N GLU A 588 20.84 -14.12 0.70
CA GLU A 588 20.81 -15.58 0.72
C GLU A 588 19.99 -16.15 -0.45
N MET A 589 18.84 -15.54 -0.75
CA MET A 589 17.99 -15.96 -1.86
C MET A 589 18.62 -15.70 -3.24
N ILE A 590 19.46 -14.67 -3.38
CA ILE A 590 20.23 -14.42 -4.61
C ILE A 590 21.24 -15.54 -4.84
N ASP A 591 21.93 -15.99 -3.78
CA ASP A 591 22.86 -17.12 -3.89
C ASP A 591 22.13 -18.40 -4.28
N GLU A 592 21.01 -18.70 -3.63
CA GLU A 592 20.19 -19.85 -3.97
C GLU A 592 19.69 -19.80 -5.42
N MET A 593 19.23 -18.65 -5.89
CA MET A 593 18.79 -18.44 -7.27
C MET A 593 19.92 -18.72 -8.27
N ALA A 594 21.14 -18.24 -7.97
CA ALA A 594 22.30 -18.50 -8.80
C ALA A 594 22.59 -20.01 -8.90
N ASP A 595 22.61 -20.72 -7.77
CA ASP A 595 22.88 -22.16 -7.71
C ASP A 595 21.83 -22.96 -8.51
N VAL A 596 20.55 -22.68 -8.31
CA VAL A 596 19.43 -23.33 -9.01
C VAL A 596 19.50 -23.09 -10.52
N CYS A 597 19.72 -21.86 -10.95
CA CYS A 597 19.80 -21.52 -12.38
C CYS A 597 21.03 -22.15 -13.06
N HIS A 598 22.17 -22.21 -12.36
CA HIS A 598 23.37 -22.87 -12.88
C HIS A 598 23.16 -24.40 -13.03
N ALA A 599 22.47 -25.03 -12.09
CA ALA A 599 22.12 -26.44 -12.19
C ALA A 599 21.20 -26.71 -13.41
N LEU A 600 20.17 -25.90 -13.60
CA LEU A 600 19.26 -26.00 -14.75
C LEU A 600 19.98 -25.82 -16.12
N LYS A 601 20.96 -24.89 -16.19
CA LYS A 601 21.79 -24.71 -17.40
C LYS A 601 22.65 -25.94 -17.69
N GLN A 602 23.25 -26.58 -16.68
CA GLN A 602 24.05 -27.79 -16.83
C GLN A 602 23.20 -28.95 -17.33
N GLU A 603 22.00 -29.16 -16.83
CA GLU A 603 21.07 -30.20 -17.28
C GLU A 603 20.69 -30.00 -18.75
N LYS A 604 20.34 -28.76 -19.18
CA LYS A 604 20.05 -28.46 -20.59
C LYS A 604 21.27 -28.74 -21.50
N GLY A 605 22.47 -28.44 -21.07
CA GLY A 605 23.73 -28.72 -21.79
C GLY A 605 24.02 -30.22 -21.92
N ALA A 606 23.78 -31.02 -20.89
CA ALA A 606 23.96 -32.48 -20.91
C ALA A 606 22.99 -33.18 -21.87
N VAL A 607 21.71 -32.78 -21.88
CA VAL A 607 20.69 -33.34 -22.78
C VAL A 607 20.97 -32.99 -24.24
N SER A 608 21.51 -31.82 -24.55
CA SER A 608 21.86 -31.42 -25.90
C SER A 608 23.10 -32.15 -26.44
N SER A 609 24.04 -32.54 -25.58
CA SER A 609 25.24 -33.32 -25.96
C SER A 609 24.92 -34.79 -26.25
N ASP A 610 23.94 -35.40 -25.57
CA ASP A 610 23.50 -36.77 -25.81
C ASP A 610 22.65 -36.89 -27.10
N ALA A 611 21.88 -35.89 -27.45
CA ALA A 611 21.10 -35.87 -28.69
C ALA A 611 21.98 -35.73 -29.96
N GLY A 612 23.21 -35.20 -29.82
CA GLY A 612 24.17 -35.05 -30.92
C GLY A 612 25.03 -36.28 -31.18
N SER A 613 24.94 -37.35 -30.37
CA SER A 613 25.82 -38.55 -30.42
C SER A 613 25.17 -39.80 -30.99
N GLN A 614 24.03 -39.70 -31.73
CA GLN A 614 23.55 -40.84 -32.53
C GLN A 614 24.34 -40.92 -33.85
N PRO A 615 25.09 -41.98 -34.11
CA PRO A 615 25.80 -42.16 -35.38
C PRO A 615 24.81 -42.44 -36.50
N ALA A 616 25.09 -41.84 -37.67
CA ALA A 616 24.38 -41.98 -38.92
C ALA A 616 24.40 -43.43 -39.46
#